data_25259e6b59ce74a210fe40322dfb673e
#
_entry.id   25259e6b59ce74a210fe40322dfb673e
#
_cell.length_a   1.000
_cell.length_b   1.000
_cell.length_c   1.000
_cell.angle_alpha   90.00
_cell.angle_beta   90.00
_cell.angle_gamma   90.00
#
_symmetry.space_group_name_H-M   'P 1'
#
loop_
_entity.id
_entity.type
_entity.pdbx_description
1 polymer ?
#
loop_
_entity_poly.entity_id
_entity_poly.type
_entity_poly.pdbx_seq_one_letter_code
_entity_poly.pdbx_strand_id
1 'polypeptide(L)'
;MKIYENAAAASDILKRGRFDDEEKAAAVKEIVRAVRERGDAALFEYCEKFDGTVLDRDTVAVSRAEIDAAYKALDKELLDSMQRAAENVLAYHRRSPMKADIRTKDGRTTGYTVRAVERAGIYVPGGTAPLFSSVMMGVLPAKAAGVEHIFVCTPAKNGKIAPAVDRKAHV
;
A
#
# COMPACT_ATOMS: atom_id res chain seq x y z
N MET A 1 -16.30 -19.01 -20.50
CA MET A 1 -16.96 -18.53 -19.26
C MET A 1 -17.67 -19.70 -18.61
N LYS A 2 -17.41 -19.99 -17.32
CA LYS A 2 -18.09 -21.05 -16.58
C LYS A 2 -19.42 -20.52 -16.04
N ILE A 3 -20.54 -21.15 -16.38
CA ILE A 3 -21.87 -20.75 -15.91
C ILE A 3 -22.32 -21.77 -14.85
N TYR A 4 -22.78 -21.26 -13.69
CA TYR A 4 -23.27 -22.06 -12.57
C TYR A 4 -24.76 -21.85 -12.43
N GLU A 5 -25.54 -22.91 -12.60
CA GLU A 5 -27.02 -22.86 -12.64
C GLU A 5 -27.67 -22.89 -11.25
N ASN A 6 -26.93 -23.36 -10.24
CA ASN A 6 -27.44 -23.44 -8.87
C ASN A 6 -26.30 -23.43 -7.81
N ALA A 7 -26.67 -23.31 -6.55
CA ALA A 7 -25.72 -23.27 -5.43
C ALA A 7 -24.90 -24.58 -5.29
N ALA A 8 -25.44 -25.72 -5.63
CA ALA A 8 -24.71 -26.99 -5.58
C ALA A 8 -23.62 -27.06 -6.65
N ALA A 9 -23.91 -26.60 -7.88
CA ALA A 9 -22.91 -26.47 -8.94
C ALA A 9 -21.84 -25.41 -8.64
N ALA A 10 -22.19 -24.43 -7.80
CA ALA A 10 -21.27 -23.37 -7.35
C ALA A 10 -20.49 -23.71 -6.07
N SER A 11 -20.66 -24.94 -5.52
CA SER A 11 -20.05 -25.34 -4.24
C SER A 11 -18.55 -25.10 -4.15
N ASP A 12 -17.81 -25.28 -5.26
CA ASP A 12 -16.36 -25.03 -5.30
C ASP A 12 -16.01 -23.55 -5.23
N ILE A 13 -16.91 -22.66 -5.69
CA ILE A 13 -16.76 -21.21 -5.52
C ILE A 13 -17.06 -20.82 -4.06
N LEU A 14 -18.01 -21.49 -3.41
CA LEU A 14 -18.38 -21.22 -2.03
C LEU A 14 -17.34 -21.71 -1.02
N LYS A 15 -16.47 -22.63 -1.43
CA LYS A 15 -15.27 -23.03 -0.67
C LYS A 15 -14.18 -21.97 -0.69
N ARG A 16 -14.55 -20.69 -0.84
CA ARG A 16 -13.62 -19.57 -0.84
C ARG A 16 -12.77 -19.54 0.44
N GLY A 17 -11.47 -19.42 0.27
CA GLY A 17 -10.55 -19.05 1.35
C GLY A 17 -9.80 -20.21 2.00
N ARG A 18 -9.84 -21.42 1.49
CA ARG A 18 -8.80 -22.40 1.81
C ARG A 18 -7.61 -22.21 0.87
N PHE A 19 -6.97 -21.04 0.98
CA PHE A 19 -5.57 -20.90 0.64
C PHE A 19 -4.78 -21.36 1.88
N ASP A 20 -4.93 -22.64 2.21
CA ASP A 20 -4.07 -23.32 3.18
C ASP A 20 -2.73 -23.61 2.47
N ASP A 21 -2.01 -22.52 2.18
CA ASP A 21 -0.62 -22.59 1.76
C ASP A 21 0.22 -22.49 3.04
N GLU A 22 0.16 -23.56 3.83
CA GLU A 22 0.87 -23.66 5.11
C GLU A 22 2.38 -23.41 4.94
N GLU A 23 2.94 -23.83 3.80
CA GLU A 23 4.34 -23.63 3.48
C GLU A 23 4.66 -22.13 3.31
N LYS A 24 3.85 -21.40 2.56
CA LYS A 24 4.02 -19.95 2.41
C LYS A 24 3.77 -19.21 3.72
N ALA A 25 2.77 -19.63 4.48
CA ALA A 25 2.50 -19.04 5.79
C ALA A 25 3.67 -19.24 6.75
N ALA A 26 4.30 -20.41 6.75
CA ALA A 26 5.49 -20.69 7.56
C ALA A 26 6.68 -19.82 7.13
N ALA A 27 6.95 -19.72 5.83
CA ALA A 27 8.01 -18.88 5.29
C ALA A 27 7.82 -17.40 5.65
N VAL A 28 6.60 -16.87 5.52
CA VAL A 28 6.29 -15.49 5.91
C VAL A 28 6.47 -15.26 7.41
N LYS A 29 6.04 -16.21 8.26
CA LYS A 29 6.25 -16.12 9.72
C LYS A 29 7.74 -16.04 10.08
N GLU A 30 8.58 -16.80 9.40
CA GLU A 30 10.03 -16.77 9.60
C GLU A 30 10.61 -15.41 9.22
N ILE A 31 10.25 -14.86 8.05
CA ILE A 31 10.68 -13.53 7.61
C ILE A 31 10.29 -12.47 8.62
N VAL A 32 9.02 -12.46 9.05
CA VAL A 32 8.52 -11.49 10.04
C VAL A 32 9.28 -11.61 11.36
N ARG A 33 9.56 -12.84 11.82
CA ARG A 33 10.36 -13.07 13.03
C ARG A 33 11.77 -12.53 12.89
N ALA A 34 12.45 -12.86 11.79
CA ALA A 34 13.80 -12.41 11.53
C ALA A 34 13.92 -10.87 11.50
N VAL A 35 12.96 -10.19 10.86
CA VAL A 35 12.94 -8.71 10.83
C VAL A 35 12.65 -8.13 12.22
N ARG A 36 11.79 -8.76 13.04
CA ARG A 36 11.55 -8.32 14.43
C ARG A 36 12.79 -8.44 15.31
N GLU A 37 13.57 -9.50 15.13
CA GLU A 37 14.75 -9.80 15.96
C GLU A 37 15.99 -9.03 15.51
N ARG A 38 16.20 -8.88 14.20
CA ARG A 38 17.43 -8.33 13.61
C ARG A 38 17.26 -6.98 12.90
N GLY A 39 16.00 -6.48 12.79
CA GLY A 39 15.71 -5.19 12.18
C GLY A 39 16.15 -5.09 10.72
N ASP A 40 16.76 -3.95 10.39
CA ASP A 40 17.19 -3.60 9.03
C ASP A 40 18.16 -4.62 8.42
N ALA A 41 19.01 -5.26 9.23
CA ALA A 41 19.94 -6.27 8.72
C ALA A 41 19.21 -7.43 8.06
N ALA A 42 18.13 -7.92 8.68
CA ALA A 42 17.32 -8.98 8.07
C ALA A 42 16.55 -8.47 6.85
N LEU A 43 16.04 -7.23 6.88
CA LEU A 43 15.37 -6.62 5.75
C LEU A 43 16.29 -6.56 4.52
N PHE A 44 17.51 -6.09 4.68
CA PHE A 44 18.49 -5.97 3.58
C PHE A 44 18.88 -7.33 3.00
N GLU A 45 19.09 -8.34 3.85
CA GLU A 45 19.33 -9.72 3.40
C GLU A 45 18.17 -10.26 2.55
N TYR A 46 16.92 -10.01 2.96
CA TYR A 46 15.77 -10.45 2.19
C TYR A 46 15.56 -9.66 0.90
N CYS A 47 15.85 -8.35 0.88
CA CYS A 47 15.83 -7.56 -0.34
C CYS A 47 16.85 -8.08 -1.37
N GLU A 48 18.07 -8.41 -0.94
CA GLU A 48 19.06 -9.03 -1.81
C GLU A 48 18.60 -10.40 -2.30
N LYS A 49 18.11 -11.25 -1.40
CA LYS A 49 17.67 -12.62 -1.70
C LYS A 49 16.50 -12.68 -2.67
N PHE A 50 15.48 -11.85 -2.49
CA PHE A 50 14.22 -11.94 -3.25
C PHE A 50 14.13 -10.97 -4.41
N ASP A 51 14.68 -9.77 -4.25
CA ASP A 51 14.58 -8.69 -5.23
C ASP A 51 15.89 -8.49 -6.01
N GLY A 52 16.97 -9.16 -5.62
CA GLY A 52 18.30 -9.00 -6.22
C GLY A 52 18.86 -7.59 -6.02
N THR A 53 18.40 -6.89 -4.98
CA THR A 53 18.76 -5.49 -4.72
C THR A 53 19.51 -5.40 -3.40
N VAL A 54 20.77 -4.97 -3.46
CA VAL A 54 21.58 -4.69 -2.27
C VAL A 54 21.19 -3.32 -1.73
N LEU A 55 20.71 -3.29 -0.49
CA LEU A 55 20.34 -2.09 0.24
C LEU A 55 21.16 -1.95 1.52
N ASP A 56 21.29 -0.71 1.96
CA ASP A 56 21.85 -0.34 3.25
C ASP A 56 21.02 0.81 3.87
N ARG A 57 21.49 1.38 4.99
CA ARG A 57 20.79 2.46 5.69
C ARG A 57 20.69 3.75 4.87
N ASP A 58 21.62 3.97 3.96
CA ASP A 58 21.68 5.19 3.15
C ASP A 58 20.84 5.06 1.87
N THR A 59 20.63 3.83 1.40
CA THR A 59 19.97 3.51 0.12
C THR A 59 18.56 2.93 0.27
N VAL A 60 18.14 2.54 1.48
CA VAL A 60 16.77 2.01 1.70
C VAL A 60 15.68 3.06 1.50
N ALA A 61 15.99 4.32 1.75
CA ALA A 61 15.09 5.43 1.49
C ALA A 61 15.39 6.06 0.13
N VAL A 62 14.34 6.23 -0.68
CA VAL A 62 14.45 6.92 -1.96
C VAL A 62 14.91 8.36 -1.75
N SER A 63 15.96 8.76 -2.44
CA SER A 63 16.55 10.08 -2.35
C SER A 63 15.74 11.13 -3.13
N ARG A 64 15.88 12.39 -2.76
CA ARG A 64 15.28 13.50 -3.52
C ARG A 64 15.74 13.54 -4.98
N ALA A 65 17.00 13.18 -5.23
CA ALA A 65 17.56 13.15 -6.59
C ALA A 65 16.89 12.08 -7.47
N GLU A 66 16.58 10.89 -6.90
CA GLU A 66 15.85 9.83 -7.61
C GLU A 66 14.43 10.26 -7.95
N ILE A 67 13.73 10.91 -7.01
CA ILE A 67 12.40 11.48 -7.25
C ILE A 67 12.42 12.50 -8.38
N ASP A 68 13.37 13.43 -8.37
CA ASP A 68 13.50 14.46 -9.39
C ASP A 68 13.86 13.84 -10.77
N ALA A 69 14.65 12.76 -10.79
CA ALA A 69 14.93 12.00 -12.00
C ALA A 69 13.68 11.27 -12.52
N ALA A 70 12.88 10.69 -11.64
CA ALA A 70 11.62 10.04 -11.99
C ALA A 70 10.61 11.05 -12.60
N TYR A 71 10.55 12.27 -12.08
CA TYR A 71 9.73 13.35 -12.67
C TYR A 71 10.15 13.69 -14.08
N LYS A 72 11.46 13.73 -14.36
CA LYS A 72 12.00 14.05 -15.68
C LYS A 72 11.83 12.91 -16.71
N ALA A 73 11.74 11.67 -16.22
CA ALA A 73 11.63 10.48 -17.06
C ALA A 73 10.22 10.23 -17.60
N LEU A 74 9.20 10.86 -17.02
CA LEU A 74 7.80 10.69 -17.43
C LEU A 74 7.38 11.79 -18.39
N ASP A 75 6.60 11.41 -19.41
CA ASP A 75 6.04 12.40 -20.32
C ASP A 75 4.96 13.26 -19.64
N LYS A 76 4.74 14.44 -20.19
CA LYS A 76 3.83 15.42 -19.61
C LYS A 76 2.37 14.96 -19.62
N GLU A 77 1.91 14.29 -20.66
CA GLU A 77 0.53 13.85 -20.80
C GLU A 77 0.17 12.80 -19.72
N LEU A 78 1.09 11.85 -19.49
CA LEU A 78 0.96 10.88 -18.41
C LEU A 78 0.94 11.58 -17.04
N LEU A 79 1.82 12.56 -16.84
CA LEU A 79 1.88 13.33 -15.61
C LEU A 79 0.56 14.07 -15.32
N ASP A 80 0.01 14.75 -16.32
CA ASP A 80 -1.26 15.49 -16.20
C ASP A 80 -2.43 14.53 -15.94
N SER A 81 -2.41 13.34 -16.54
CA SER A 81 -3.41 12.30 -16.32
C SER A 81 -3.33 11.72 -14.91
N MET A 82 -2.12 11.46 -14.41
CA MET A 82 -1.90 11.02 -13.03
C MET A 82 -2.35 12.07 -12.02
N GLN A 83 -2.11 13.35 -12.29
CA GLN A 83 -2.53 14.45 -11.42
C GLN A 83 -4.06 14.53 -11.35
N ARG A 84 -4.76 14.53 -12.49
CA ARG A 84 -6.24 14.52 -12.52
C ARG A 84 -6.82 13.33 -11.78
N ALA A 85 -6.22 12.13 -11.95
CA ALA A 85 -6.66 10.94 -11.22
C ALA A 85 -6.49 11.10 -9.71
N ALA A 86 -5.36 11.66 -9.26
CA ALA A 86 -5.09 11.92 -7.84
C ALA A 86 -6.10 12.91 -7.25
N GLU A 87 -6.39 13.99 -7.95
CA GLU A 87 -7.38 15.00 -7.54
C GLU A 87 -8.78 14.40 -7.38
N ASN A 88 -9.19 13.55 -8.33
CA ASN A 88 -10.48 12.87 -8.28
C ASN A 88 -10.58 11.92 -7.08
N VAL A 89 -9.56 11.11 -6.82
CA VAL A 89 -9.52 10.20 -5.67
C VAL A 89 -9.55 10.99 -4.35
N LEU A 90 -8.75 12.03 -4.25
CA LEU A 90 -8.71 12.87 -3.04
C LEU A 90 -10.04 13.58 -2.80
N ALA A 91 -10.65 14.15 -3.86
CA ALA A 91 -11.96 14.81 -3.79
C ALA A 91 -13.05 13.82 -3.34
N TYR A 92 -13.03 12.59 -3.85
CA TYR A 92 -13.98 11.56 -3.43
C TYR A 92 -13.87 11.28 -1.92
N HIS A 93 -12.68 11.02 -1.41
CA HIS A 93 -12.46 10.68 -0.01
C HIS A 93 -12.72 11.84 0.96
N ARG A 94 -12.53 13.07 0.53
CA ARG A 94 -12.84 14.27 1.33
C ARG A 94 -14.33 14.54 1.48
N ARG A 95 -15.20 14.01 0.60
CA ARG A 95 -16.66 14.27 0.66
C ARG A 95 -17.35 13.56 1.82
N SER A 96 -16.82 12.47 2.30
CA SER A 96 -17.46 11.66 3.34
C SER A 96 -16.47 11.30 4.46
N PRO A 97 -15.93 12.31 5.18
CA PRO A 97 -15.12 12.01 6.34
C PRO A 97 -16.00 11.30 7.37
N MET A 98 -15.50 10.20 7.91
CA MET A 98 -16.14 9.59 9.08
C MET A 98 -16.13 10.59 10.23
N LYS A 99 -17.31 10.88 10.78
CA LYS A 99 -17.46 11.81 11.92
C LYS A 99 -17.77 11.03 13.19
N ALA A 100 -17.32 11.56 14.32
CA ALA A 100 -17.78 11.04 15.61
C ALA A 100 -19.29 11.21 15.73
N ASP A 101 -19.97 10.21 16.31
CA ASP A 101 -21.40 10.29 16.66
C ASP A 101 -21.51 9.94 18.15
N ILE A 102 -21.85 10.94 18.97
CA ILE A 102 -22.03 10.81 20.41
C ILE A 102 -23.43 11.30 20.76
N ARG A 103 -24.23 10.45 21.41
CA ARG A 103 -25.62 10.73 21.77
C ARG A 103 -25.83 10.49 23.25
N THR A 104 -26.53 11.42 23.90
CA THR A 104 -26.94 11.27 25.30
C THR A 104 -28.46 11.17 25.36
N LYS A 105 -28.97 10.11 25.96
CA LYS A 105 -30.41 9.88 26.20
C LYS A 105 -30.57 9.21 27.54
N ASP A 106 -31.54 9.73 28.35
CA ASP A 106 -31.91 9.17 29.66
C ASP A 106 -30.69 8.98 30.59
N GLY A 107 -29.75 9.94 30.62
CA GLY A 107 -28.55 9.91 31.45
C GLY A 107 -27.46 8.95 30.93
N ARG A 108 -27.64 8.31 29.77
CA ARG A 108 -26.64 7.42 29.16
C ARG A 108 -26.03 8.09 27.93
N THR A 109 -24.72 8.09 27.88
CA THR A 109 -23.96 8.57 26.71
C THR A 109 -23.40 7.39 25.94
N THR A 110 -23.75 7.28 24.67
CA THR A 110 -23.29 6.22 23.77
C THR A 110 -22.81 6.85 22.46
N GLY A 111 -21.86 6.19 21.79
CA GLY A 111 -21.38 6.67 20.51
C GLY A 111 -20.02 6.12 20.13
N TYR A 112 -19.44 6.70 19.11
CA TYR A 112 -18.08 6.38 18.67
C TYR A 112 -17.32 7.66 18.32
N THR A 113 -16.01 7.61 18.51
CA THR A 113 -15.10 8.65 18.05
C THR A 113 -14.29 8.14 16.86
N VAL A 114 -13.93 9.04 15.96
CA VAL A 114 -13.08 8.74 14.81
C VAL A 114 -11.76 9.47 14.99
N ARG A 115 -10.67 8.73 14.91
CA ARG A 115 -9.31 9.29 14.95
C ARG A 115 -8.48 8.69 13.83
N ALA A 116 -7.68 9.52 13.18
CA ALA A 116 -6.66 9.04 12.27
C ALA A 116 -5.62 8.21 13.05
N VAL A 117 -5.09 7.17 12.41
CA VAL A 117 -3.87 6.54 12.89
C VAL A 117 -2.70 7.50 12.68
N GLU A 118 -1.74 7.51 13.59
CA GLU A 118 -0.59 8.40 13.51
C GLU A 118 0.31 8.06 12.31
N ARG A 119 0.50 6.76 12.07
CA ARG A 119 1.41 6.26 11.03
C ARG A 119 0.74 5.17 10.20
N ALA A 120 0.93 5.24 8.89
CA ALA A 120 0.45 4.21 7.96
C ALA A 120 1.58 3.76 7.03
N GLY A 121 1.74 2.44 6.89
CA GLY A 121 2.60 1.81 5.90
C GLY A 121 1.76 1.30 4.72
N ILE A 122 2.15 1.63 3.51
CA ILE A 122 1.48 1.22 2.29
C ILE A 122 2.45 0.39 1.47
N TYR A 123 2.13 -0.88 1.26
CA TYR A 123 2.89 -1.73 0.37
C TYR A 123 2.31 -1.65 -1.05
N VAL A 124 3.18 -1.33 -2.00
CA VAL A 124 2.84 -1.28 -3.42
C VAL A 124 3.54 -2.44 -4.12
N PRO A 125 2.80 -3.42 -4.65
CA PRO A 125 3.41 -4.56 -5.30
C PRO A 125 4.29 -4.13 -6.48
N GLY A 126 5.49 -4.69 -6.52
CA GLY A 126 6.32 -4.69 -7.73
C GLY A 126 5.80 -5.74 -8.71
N GLY A 127 6.30 -5.74 -9.93
CA GLY A 127 5.91 -6.74 -10.91
C GLY A 127 6.20 -6.30 -12.34
N THR A 128 5.47 -6.90 -13.27
CA THR A 128 5.61 -6.62 -14.72
C THR A 128 5.06 -5.25 -15.12
N ALA A 129 4.17 -4.67 -14.33
CA ALA A 129 3.60 -3.35 -14.58
C ALA A 129 3.68 -2.46 -13.34
N PRO A 130 4.08 -1.19 -13.45
CA PRO A 130 4.13 -0.27 -12.33
C PRO A 130 2.71 0.08 -11.87
N LEU A 131 2.34 -0.31 -10.64
CA LEU A 131 1.01 -0.10 -10.07
C LEU A 131 0.91 1.26 -9.36
N PHE A 132 1.13 2.35 -10.09
CA PHE A 132 0.99 3.70 -9.54
C PHE A 132 -0.41 3.99 -8.97
N SER A 133 -1.45 3.32 -9.50
CA SER A 133 -2.81 3.40 -8.96
C SER A 133 -2.88 2.89 -7.53
N SER A 134 -2.12 1.85 -7.16
CA SER A 134 -2.06 1.34 -5.79
C SER A 134 -1.47 2.36 -4.82
N VAL A 135 -0.47 3.14 -5.27
CA VAL A 135 0.07 4.27 -4.48
C VAL A 135 -1.05 5.27 -4.21
N MET A 136 -1.75 5.72 -5.26
CA MET A 136 -2.83 6.70 -5.11
C MET A 136 -3.95 6.20 -4.22
N MET A 137 -4.39 4.95 -4.41
CA MET A 137 -5.48 4.35 -3.63
C MET A 137 -5.11 4.06 -2.17
N GLY A 138 -3.84 4.00 -1.83
CA GLY A 138 -3.38 3.90 -0.44
C GLY A 138 -3.10 5.28 0.19
N VAL A 139 -2.29 6.10 -0.47
CA VAL A 139 -1.80 7.38 0.07
C VAL A 139 -2.90 8.43 0.20
N LEU A 140 -3.72 8.61 -0.85
CA LEU A 140 -4.70 9.69 -0.87
C LEU A 140 -5.86 9.50 0.13
N PRO A 141 -6.42 8.30 0.32
CA PRO A 141 -7.35 8.03 1.42
C PRO A 141 -6.73 8.25 2.81
N ALA A 142 -5.49 7.79 3.03
CA ALA A 142 -4.80 8.00 4.29
C ALA A 142 -4.61 9.51 4.58
N LYS A 143 -4.20 10.28 3.58
CA LYS A 143 -4.08 11.73 3.65
C LYS A 143 -5.44 12.41 3.93
N ALA A 144 -6.50 11.97 3.24
CA ALA A 144 -7.85 12.49 3.46
C ALA A 144 -8.38 12.17 4.87
N ALA A 145 -7.97 11.04 5.45
CA ALA A 145 -8.30 10.63 6.81
C ALA A 145 -7.51 11.37 7.90
N GLY A 146 -6.48 12.17 7.53
CA GLY A 146 -5.66 12.92 8.46
C GLY A 146 -4.49 12.13 9.06
N VAL A 147 -4.02 11.07 8.39
CA VAL A 147 -2.81 10.35 8.79
C VAL A 147 -1.61 11.27 8.64
N GLU A 148 -0.82 11.41 9.72
CA GLU A 148 0.28 12.36 9.78
C GLU A 148 1.52 11.86 9.04
N HIS A 149 1.86 10.58 9.26
CA HIS A 149 3.04 9.96 8.65
C HIS A 149 2.64 8.79 7.73
N ILE A 150 2.90 8.93 6.44
CA ILE A 150 2.56 7.90 5.44
C ILE A 150 3.85 7.41 4.81
N PHE A 151 4.13 6.11 4.95
CA PHE A 151 5.29 5.45 4.38
C PHE A 151 4.84 4.55 3.22
N VAL A 152 5.56 4.61 2.11
CA VAL A 152 5.31 3.74 0.95
C VAL A 152 6.50 2.81 0.76
N CYS A 153 6.24 1.51 0.68
CA CYS A 153 7.24 0.49 0.41
C CYS A 153 6.90 -0.21 -0.89
N THR A 154 7.91 -0.41 -1.74
CA THR A 154 7.80 -1.15 -3.00
C THR A 154 9.12 -1.85 -3.28
N PRO A 155 9.10 -3.08 -3.83
CA PRO A 155 10.34 -3.76 -4.18
C PRO A 155 11.01 -3.06 -5.37
N ALA A 156 12.31 -2.91 -5.29
CA ALA A 156 13.12 -2.44 -6.41
C ALA A 156 13.51 -3.64 -7.29
N LYS A 157 13.38 -3.49 -8.60
CA LYS A 157 13.85 -4.51 -9.54
C LYS A 157 15.22 -4.12 -10.08
N ASN A 158 16.25 -4.96 -9.81
CA ASN A 158 17.63 -4.68 -10.18
C ASN A 158 18.09 -3.29 -9.67
N GLY A 159 17.78 -2.96 -8.43
CA GLY A 159 18.16 -1.70 -7.80
C GLY A 159 17.40 -0.46 -8.28
N LYS A 160 16.30 -0.64 -9.04
CA LYS A 160 15.52 0.50 -9.57
C LYS A 160 14.03 0.36 -9.26
N ILE A 161 13.43 1.45 -8.85
CA ILE A 161 11.98 1.60 -8.72
C ILE A 161 11.42 2.16 -10.03
N ALA A 162 10.23 1.71 -10.42
CA ALA A 162 9.57 2.27 -11.61
C ALA A 162 9.24 3.76 -11.39
N PRO A 163 9.63 4.68 -12.30
CA PRO A 163 9.47 6.12 -12.10
C PRO A 163 8.04 6.57 -11.76
N ALA A 164 7.03 5.90 -12.32
CA ALA A 164 5.63 6.21 -12.05
C ALA A 164 5.20 5.88 -10.61
N VAL A 165 5.84 4.91 -9.95
CA VAL A 165 5.58 4.54 -8.55
C VAL A 165 6.35 5.47 -7.61
N ASP A 166 7.62 5.68 -7.89
CA ASP A 166 8.53 6.50 -7.09
C ASP A 166 7.99 7.94 -6.90
N ARG A 167 7.55 8.56 -7.98
CA ARG A 167 6.98 9.90 -7.95
C ARG A 167 5.75 10.05 -7.03
N LYS A 168 4.86 9.06 -7.00
CA LYS A 168 3.59 9.16 -6.25
C LYS A 168 3.73 8.86 -4.76
N ALA A 169 4.84 8.31 -4.32
CA ALA A 169 5.13 8.10 -2.91
C ALA A 169 5.28 9.40 -2.11
N HIS A 170 5.42 10.55 -2.78
CA HIS A 170 5.67 11.87 -2.18
C HIS A 170 4.54 12.90 -2.41
N VAL A 171 3.30 12.46 -2.49
CA VAL A 171 2.11 13.35 -2.60
C VAL A 171 1.58 13.81 -1.26
#